data_e191e7aa7a957a53edcb0deb571bca77
#
_entry.id   e191e7aa7a957a53edcb0deb571bca77
#
_cell.length_a   1.000
_cell.length_b   1.000
_cell.length_c   1.000
_cell.angle_alpha   90.00
_cell.angle_beta   90.00
_cell.angle_gamma   90.00
#
_symmetry.space_group_name_H-M   'P 1'
#
loop_
_entity.id
_entity.type
_entity.pdbx_description
1 polymer ?
#
loop_
_entity_poly.entity_id
_entity_poly.type
_entity_poly.pdbx_seq_one_letter_code
_entity_poly.pdbx_strand_id
1 'polypeptide(L)'
;INVMEYMYALVVDINKLSELEVALLIYSALLHDIGMIANVDEIKEIKADHAILGERKYSKVLEKYGDEMTALQECVRPVHGKRARDYIETKMDERLFLIPESTNISFKSELAQICMSHNEDFEWIKKNLHNDEKKGHFDLNAQYISVLLRISDYLDIDEQRAPLYLYKYLNPKEFSDLEWKQHFVIENYDKIRRNPKTNELEIFFQGTSQDPSVHRKLLKYFDAINGELKNAVDLCENFVDEKYLLPLKTNVVNKIQTKNFSFSDLRLSLDYNAVTNLLMGEHIYGDRK
;
A
#
# COMPACT_ATOMS: atom_id res chain seq x y z
N ILE A 1 10.83 7.27 6.72
CA ILE A 1 10.51 8.60 7.30
C ILE A 1 9.20 9.10 6.69
N ASN A 2 9.05 9.15 5.37
CA ASN A 2 7.84 9.67 4.71
C ASN A 2 6.55 9.00 5.19
N VAL A 3 6.53 7.66 5.30
CA VAL A 3 5.34 6.91 5.76
C VAL A 3 4.90 7.39 7.15
N MET A 4 5.83 7.57 8.08
CA MET A 4 5.54 8.08 9.43
C MET A 4 4.99 9.52 9.39
N GLU A 5 5.55 10.38 8.55
CA GLU A 5 5.08 11.76 8.36
C GLU A 5 3.65 11.80 7.80
N TYR A 6 3.34 10.93 6.84
CA TYR A 6 2.00 10.80 6.28
C TYR A 6 1.01 10.25 7.32
N MET A 7 1.39 9.20 8.07
CA MET A 7 0.54 8.71 9.16
C MET A 7 0.21 9.82 10.16
N TYR A 8 1.22 10.59 10.57
CA TYR A 8 1.02 11.72 11.48
C TYR A 8 0.11 12.80 10.89
N ALA A 9 0.26 13.14 9.61
CA ALA A 9 -0.55 14.15 8.93
C ALA A 9 -2.02 13.73 8.75
N LEU A 10 -2.31 12.43 8.69
CA LEU A 10 -3.66 11.87 8.60
C LEU A 10 -4.41 11.89 9.95
N VAL A 11 -3.69 11.88 11.08
CA VAL A 11 -4.31 11.93 12.41
C VAL A 11 -4.93 13.31 12.66
N VAL A 12 -6.18 13.34 13.12
CA VAL A 12 -6.91 14.58 13.38
C VAL A 12 -6.26 15.35 14.54
N ASP A 13 -5.98 14.65 15.64
CA ASP A 13 -5.35 15.20 16.84
C ASP A 13 -4.53 14.12 17.53
N ILE A 14 -3.22 14.19 17.38
CA ILE A 14 -2.28 13.21 17.95
C ILE A 14 -2.34 13.16 19.48
N ASN A 15 -2.71 14.26 20.14
CA ASN A 15 -2.78 14.32 21.61
C ASN A 15 -3.97 13.53 22.18
N LYS A 16 -4.91 13.13 21.33
CA LYS A 16 -6.05 12.28 21.73
C LYS A 16 -5.74 10.78 21.62
N LEU A 17 -4.69 10.40 20.89
CA LEU A 17 -4.24 9.03 20.85
C LEU A 17 -3.53 8.65 22.16
N SER A 18 -3.63 7.38 22.55
CA SER A 18 -2.86 6.85 23.67
C SER A 18 -1.36 6.79 23.32
N GLU A 19 -0.50 6.78 24.32
CA GLU A 19 0.95 6.61 24.13
C GLU A 19 1.27 5.31 23.39
N LEU A 20 0.49 4.25 23.63
CA LEU A 20 0.61 2.98 22.95
C LEU A 20 0.27 3.11 21.45
N GLU A 21 -0.80 3.83 21.11
CA GLU A 21 -1.18 4.06 19.70
C GLU A 21 -0.12 4.88 18.97
N VAL A 22 0.44 5.90 19.62
CA VAL A 22 1.55 6.68 19.06
C VAL A 22 2.80 5.81 18.86
N ALA A 23 3.13 4.95 19.82
CA ALA A 23 4.23 4.00 19.67
C ALA A 23 4.00 3.05 18.49
N LEU A 24 2.80 2.46 18.37
CA LEU A 24 2.44 1.57 17.27
C LEU A 24 2.49 2.27 15.90
N LEU A 25 2.07 3.53 15.84
CA LEU A 25 2.19 4.34 14.62
C LEU A 25 3.66 4.46 14.19
N ILE A 26 4.57 4.79 15.10
CA ILE A 26 5.99 4.94 14.84
C ILE A 26 6.63 3.60 14.44
N TYR A 27 6.41 2.56 15.24
CA TYR A 27 7.03 1.25 15.00
C TYR A 27 6.49 0.59 13.72
N SER A 28 5.20 0.70 13.43
CA SER A 28 4.64 0.15 12.20
C SER A 28 5.18 0.85 10.95
N ALA A 29 5.32 2.18 10.98
CA ALA A 29 5.95 2.92 9.90
C ALA A 29 7.40 2.48 9.64
N LEU A 30 8.14 2.09 10.69
CA LEU A 30 9.54 1.65 10.57
C LEU A 30 9.68 0.19 10.13
N LEU A 31 8.74 -0.67 10.51
CA LEU A 31 8.90 -2.13 10.42
C LEU A 31 7.98 -2.83 9.41
N HIS A 32 6.98 -2.14 8.82
CA HIS A 32 6.01 -2.79 7.91
C HIS A 32 6.68 -3.53 6.75
N ASP A 33 7.73 -2.95 6.17
CA ASP A 33 8.46 -3.47 5.01
C ASP A 33 9.67 -4.35 5.37
N ILE A 34 9.91 -4.65 6.67
CA ILE A 34 11.07 -5.47 7.07
C ILE A 34 11.05 -6.86 6.43
N GLY A 35 9.87 -7.36 6.10
CA GLY A 35 9.67 -8.62 5.38
C GLY A 35 10.13 -8.62 3.92
N MET A 36 10.45 -7.45 3.33
CA MET A 36 11.08 -7.34 2.01
C MET A 36 12.54 -7.79 2.02
N ILE A 37 13.19 -7.82 3.18
CA ILE A 37 14.58 -8.22 3.33
C ILE A 37 14.67 -9.74 3.37
N ALA A 38 15.55 -10.32 2.54
CA ALA A 38 15.94 -11.72 2.61
C ALA A 38 17.45 -11.82 2.84
N ASN A 39 17.88 -12.69 3.74
CA ASN A 39 19.30 -12.95 3.97
C ASN A 39 19.88 -13.86 2.88
N VAL A 40 21.22 -14.00 2.86
CA VAL A 40 21.93 -14.74 1.79
C VAL A 40 21.49 -16.20 1.68
N ASP A 41 21.24 -16.87 2.81
CA ASP A 41 20.85 -18.28 2.80
C ASP A 41 19.38 -18.43 2.36
N GLU A 42 18.52 -17.56 2.79
CA GLU A 42 17.14 -17.51 2.33
C GLU A 42 17.03 -17.23 0.82
N ILE A 43 17.86 -16.33 0.29
CA ILE A 43 17.94 -16.08 -1.17
C ILE A 43 18.34 -17.36 -1.92
N LYS A 44 19.30 -18.16 -1.39
CA LYS A 44 19.67 -19.44 -2.00
C LYS A 44 18.50 -20.42 -2.04
N GLU A 45 17.77 -20.55 -0.93
CA GLU A 45 16.60 -21.43 -0.82
C GLU A 45 15.46 -21.01 -1.77
N ILE A 46 15.22 -19.70 -1.90
CA ILE A 46 14.24 -19.15 -2.84
C ILE A 46 14.69 -19.48 -4.29
N LYS A 47 15.95 -19.20 -4.65
CA LYS A 47 16.48 -19.45 -5.99
C LYS A 47 16.51 -20.92 -6.38
N ALA A 48 16.64 -21.81 -5.41
CA ALA A 48 16.58 -23.26 -5.61
C ALA A 48 15.14 -23.83 -5.64
N ASP A 49 14.11 -22.99 -5.56
CA ASP A 49 12.70 -23.39 -5.39
C ASP A 49 12.42 -24.26 -4.15
N HIS A 50 13.32 -24.22 -3.16
CA HIS A 50 13.12 -24.92 -1.87
C HIS A 50 12.19 -24.12 -0.95
N ALA A 51 12.34 -22.78 -0.92
CA ALA A 51 11.43 -21.90 -0.22
C ALA A 51 10.31 -21.45 -1.18
N ILE A 52 9.12 -21.95 -0.95
CA ILE A 52 7.92 -21.51 -1.69
C ILE A 52 7.31 -20.34 -0.92
N LEU A 53 7.31 -19.15 -1.52
CA LEU A 53 6.72 -17.94 -0.97
C LEU A 53 5.32 -17.74 -1.57
N GLY A 54 4.31 -18.07 -0.77
CA GLY A 54 2.93 -18.16 -1.26
C GLY A 54 2.80 -19.31 -2.27
N GLU A 55 2.20 -19.01 -3.43
CA GLU A 55 2.05 -19.98 -4.53
C GLU A 55 3.14 -19.85 -5.62
N ARG A 56 4.14 -18.98 -5.41
CA ARG A 56 5.13 -18.63 -6.42
C ARG A 56 6.42 -19.42 -6.28
N LYS A 57 6.86 -20.01 -7.40
CA LYS A 57 8.19 -20.58 -7.55
C LYS A 57 9.10 -19.60 -8.26
N TYR A 58 10.32 -19.41 -7.75
CA TYR A 58 11.30 -18.52 -8.33
C TYR A 58 11.60 -18.83 -9.79
N SER A 59 11.79 -20.11 -10.13
CA SER A 59 12.05 -20.54 -11.50
C SER A 59 10.99 -20.05 -12.50
N LYS A 60 9.70 -20.13 -12.14
CA LYS A 60 8.60 -19.64 -12.99
C LYS A 60 8.52 -18.12 -13.06
N VAL A 61 8.84 -17.45 -11.94
CA VAL A 61 8.88 -15.99 -11.92
C VAL A 61 10.05 -15.47 -12.75
N LEU A 62 11.20 -16.14 -12.68
CA LEU A 62 12.38 -15.81 -13.49
C LEU A 62 12.10 -16.01 -14.99
N GLU A 63 11.43 -17.10 -15.37
CA GLU A 63 11.00 -17.33 -16.75
C GLU A 63 10.12 -16.19 -17.26
N LYS A 64 9.22 -15.69 -16.42
CA LYS A 64 8.28 -14.62 -16.77
C LYS A 64 8.97 -13.25 -16.94
N TYR A 65 9.90 -12.90 -16.06
CA TYR A 65 10.49 -11.56 -16.01
C TYR A 65 11.89 -11.47 -16.62
N GLY A 66 12.59 -12.59 -16.81
CA GLY A 66 13.91 -12.64 -17.45
C GLY A 66 15.05 -11.98 -16.65
N ASP A 67 14.78 -11.50 -15.43
CA ASP A 67 15.74 -10.81 -14.58
C ASP A 67 15.70 -11.36 -13.14
N GLU A 68 16.87 -11.77 -12.62
CA GLU A 68 16.99 -12.43 -11.32
C GLU A 68 16.56 -11.52 -10.14
N MET A 69 16.90 -10.24 -10.20
CA MET A 69 16.57 -9.30 -9.14
C MET A 69 15.06 -9.06 -9.09
N THR A 70 14.46 -8.81 -10.24
CA THR A 70 13.01 -8.67 -10.39
C THR A 70 12.28 -9.94 -9.96
N ALA A 71 12.78 -11.10 -10.36
CA ALA A 71 12.19 -12.38 -9.98
C ALA A 71 12.19 -12.60 -8.46
N LEU A 72 13.31 -12.28 -7.80
CA LEU A 72 13.42 -12.39 -6.34
C LEU A 72 12.44 -11.43 -5.64
N GLN A 73 12.39 -10.17 -6.08
CA GLN A 73 11.46 -9.18 -5.53
C GLN A 73 10.00 -9.60 -5.72
N GLU A 74 9.65 -10.10 -6.90
CA GLU A 74 8.29 -10.55 -7.21
C GLU A 74 7.89 -11.85 -6.48
N CYS A 75 8.84 -12.64 -6.01
CA CYS A 75 8.58 -13.74 -5.07
C CYS A 75 8.27 -13.22 -3.66
N VAL A 76 9.05 -12.26 -3.17
CA VAL A 76 8.97 -11.76 -1.78
C VAL A 76 7.80 -10.79 -1.59
N ARG A 77 7.60 -9.87 -2.54
CA ARG A 77 6.62 -8.78 -2.45
C ARG A 77 5.20 -9.20 -2.05
N PRO A 78 4.59 -10.25 -2.63
CA PRO A 78 3.20 -10.62 -2.28
C PRO A 78 3.02 -11.13 -0.85
N VAL A 79 4.10 -11.51 -0.18
CA VAL A 79 4.07 -12.15 1.15
C VAL A 79 4.86 -11.36 2.19
N HIS A 80 5.37 -10.17 1.84
CA HIS A 80 6.26 -9.42 2.72
C HIS A 80 5.58 -8.99 4.03
N GLY A 81 4.28 -8.69 4.03
CA GLY A 81 3.54 -8.41 5.25
C GLY A 81 3.53 -9.59 6.23
N LYS A 82 3.26 -10.80 5.74
CA LYS A 82 3.36 -12.04 6.55
C LYS A 82 4.78 -12.26 7.06
N ARG A 83 5.77 -12.03 6.22
CA ARG A 83 7.18 -12.14 6.59
C ARG A 83 7.59 -11.09 7.64
N ALA A 84 7.05 -9.87 7.54
CA ALA A 84 7.27 -8.82 8.54
C ALA A 84 6.71 -9.24 9.90
N ARG A 85 5.47 -9.75 9.96
CA ARG A 85 4.88 -10.33 11.16
C ARG A 85 5.77 -11.42 11.76
N ASP A 86 6.11 -12.42 10.96
CA ASP A 86 6.89 -13.57 11.43
C ASP A 86 8.28 -13.15 11.94
N TYR A 87 8.92 -12.17 11.29
CA TYR A 87 10.20 -11.61 11.72
C TYR A 87 10.06 -10.88 13.05
N ILE A 88 9.07 -10.00 13.19
CA ILE A 88 8.82 -9.28 14.43
C ILE A 88 8.57 -10.27 15.57
N GLU A 89 7.66 -11.24 15.37
CA GLU A 89 7.28 -12.20 16.41
C GLU A 89 8.42 -13.14 16.82
N THR A 90 9.23 -13.61 15.87
CA THR A 90 10.17 -14.70 16.13
C THR A 90 11.62 -14.27 16.25
N LYS A 91 12.03 -13.14 15.67
CA LYS A 91 13.43 -12.72 15.59
C LYS A 91 13.76 -11.49 16.41
N MET A 92 12.80 -10.61 16.66
CA MET A 92 13.03 -9.40 17.45
C MET A 92 12.88 -9.67 18.95
N ASP A 93 13.69 -8.97 19.75
CA ASP A 93 13.67 -9.12 21.21
C ASP A 93 12.39 -8.52 21.79
N GLU A 94 11.69 -9.29 22.64
CA GLU A 94 10.46 -8.88 23.32
C GLU A 94 10.62 -7.57 24.10
N ARG A 95 11.83 -7.34 24.66
CA ARG A 95 12.14 -6.15 25.47
C ARG A 95 12.02 -4.83 24.69
N LEU A 96 12.09 -4.88 23.35
CA LEU A 96 11.91 -3.70 22.51
C LEU A 96 10.45 -3.20 22.45
N PHE A 97 9.52 -4.05 22.86
CA PHE A 97 8.08 -3.86 22.70
C PHE A 97 7.32 -3.84 24.03
N LEU A 98 8.04 -3.69 25.15
CA LEU A 98 7.44 -3.54 26.47
C LEU A 98 6.95 -2.10 26.67
N ILE A 99 5.78 -1.97 27.27
CA ILE A 99 5.27 -0.66 27.69
C ILE A 99 6.14 -0.16 28.86
N PRO A 100 6.74 1.03 28.76
CA PRO A 100 7.74 1.51 29.75
C PRO A 100 7.25 1.48 31.20
N GLU A 101 5.99 1.78 31.44
CA GLU A 101 5.37 1.82 32.77
C GLU A 101 4.90 0.46 33.29
N SER A 102 4.91 -0.56 32.40
CA SER A 102 4.46 -1.90 32.74
C SER A 102 5.31 -2.95 32.02
N THR A 103 6.38 -3.38 32.67
CA THR A 103 7.36 -4.34 32.13
C THR A 103 6.78 -5.71 31.78
N ASN A 104 5.52 -5.96 32.12
CA ASN A 104 4.83 -7.23 31.85
C ASN A 104 3.86 -7.14 30.66
N ILE A 105 3.70 -5.97 30.06
CA ILE A 105 2.78 -5.77 28.93
C ILE A 105 3.59 -5.45 27.69
N SER A 106 3.50 -6.35 26.71
CA SER A 106 4.14 -6.21 25.40
C SER A 106 3.08 -5.87 24.34
N PHE A 107 3.44 -5.01 23.39
CA PHE A 107 2.63 -4.70 22.21
C PHE A 107 3.16 -5.34 20.93
N LYS A 108 4.06 -6.30 21.06
CA LYS A 108 4.76 -6.96 19.94
C LYS A 108 3.79 -7.65 18.97
N SER A 109 2.80 -8.37 19.50
CA SER A 109 1.82 -9.08 18.69
C SER A 109 0.94 -8.12 17.88
N GLU A 110 0.45 -7.05 18.51
CA GLU A 110 -0.38 -6.04 17.84
C GLU A 110 0.41 -5.33 16.74
N LEU A 111 1.66 -4.96 17.02
CA LEU A 111 2.55 -4.39 16.02
C LEU A 111 2.77 -5.33 14.82
N ALA A 112 3.02 -6.61 15.09
CA ALA A 112 3.23 -7.62 14.06
C ALA A 112 2.00 -7.78 13.16
N GLN A 113 0.81 -7.80 13.75
CA GLN A 113 -0.45 -7.86 13.03
C GLN A 113 -0.74 -6.57 12.23
N ILE A 114 -0.44 -5.40 12.78
CA ILE A 114 -0.55 -4.11 12.08
C ILE A 114 0.41 -4.09 10.88
N CYS A 115 1.67 -4.51 11.07
CA CYS A 115 2.62 -4.60 9.96
C CYS A 115 2.16 -5.57 8.87
N MET A 116 1.56 -6.73 9.25
CA MET A 116 1.02 -7.67 8.28
C MET A 116 -0.15 -7.07 7.49
N SER A 117 -1.01 -6.30 8.15
CA SER A 117 -2.29 -5.83 7.61
C SER A 117 -2.16 -4.94 6.38
N HIS A 118 -1.01 -4.24 6.19
CA HIS A 118 -0.85 -3.36 5.01
C HIS A 118 -0.83 -4.15 3.68
N ASN A 119 -0.59 -5.45 3.74
CA ASN A 119 -0.57 -6.35 2.59
C ASN A 119 -1.85 -7.21 2.47
N GLU A 120 -2.79 -7.08 3.40
CA GLU A 120 -4.06 -7.80 3.43
C GLU A 120 -5.21 -6.88 2.97
N ASP A 121 -6.41 -7.42 2.75
CA ASP A 121 -7.59 -6.62 2.42
C ASP A 121 -8.31 -6.04 3.65
N PHE A 122 -9.28 -5.15 3.43
CA PHE A 122 -10.05 -4.52 4.52
C PHE A 122 -10.94 -5.51 5.28
N GLU A 123 -11.41 -6.58 4.66
CA GLU A 123 -12.17 -7.63 5.35
C GLU A 123 -11.28 -8.39 6.32
N TRP A 124 -10.02 -8.62 5.94
CA TRP A 124 -9.04 -9.19 6.86
C TRP A 124 -8.81 -8.29 8.07
N ILE A 125 -8.65 -6.96 7.85
CA ILE A 125 -8.46 -5.97 8.92
C ILE A 125 -9.65 -6.01 9.90
N LYS A 126 -10.87 -5.92 9.40
CA LYS A 126 -12.09 -5.97 10.21
C LYS A 126 -12.21 -7.24 11.05
N LYS A 127 -11.80 -8.38 10.49
CA LYS A 127 -11.90 -9.68 11.12
C LYS A 127 -10.83 -9.95 12.15
N ASN A 128 -9.61 -9.49 11.92
CA ASN A 128 -8.42 -9.92 12.67
C ASN A 128 -7.85 -8.85 13.60
N LEU A 129 -8.20 -7.59 13.42
CA LEU A 129 -7.76 -6.49 14.29
C LEU A 129 -8.94 -5.94 15.09
N HIS A 130 -8.66 -5.51 16.31
CA HIS A 130 -9.65 -4.88 17.17
C HIS A 130 -9.64 -3.36 17.01
N ASN A 131 -10.80 -2.74 17.13
CA ASN A 131 -10.99 -1.27 17.08
C ASN A 131 -11.34 -0.66 18.43
N ASP A 132 -11.57 -1.49 19.45
CA ASP A 132 -11.87 -1.08 20.83
C ASP A 132 -11.24 -2.10 21.77
N GLU A 133 -9.98 -1.96 22.04
CA GLU A 133 -9.19 -2.82 22.93
C GLU A 133 -8.50 -1.98 24.00
N LYS A 134 -8.26 -2.60 25.16
CA LYS A 134 -7.43 -2.03 26.21
C LYS A 134 -6.22 -2.90 26.47
N LYS A 135 -5.05 -2.29 26.45
CA LYS A 135 -3.81 -2.93 26.85
C LYS A 135 -3.25 -2.25 28.09
N GLY A 136 -3.48 -2.87 29.26
CA GLY A 136 -3.29 -2.18 30.53
C GLY A 136 -4.30 -1.05 30.69
N HIS A 137 -3.82 0.19 30.84
CA HIS A 137 -4.67 1.38 30.92
C HIS A 137 -4.76 2.15 29.58
N PHE A 138 -4.06 1.70 28.54
CA PHE A 138 -4.06 2.34 27.24
C PHE A 138 -5.20 1.83 26.35
N ASP A 139 -5.91 2.75 25.75
CA ASP A 139 -6.83 2.43 24.64
C ASP A 139 -6.03 2.08 23.39
N LEU A 140 -6.56 1.17 22.58
CA LEU A 140 -5.96 0.72 21.33
C LEU A 140 -7.03 0.48 20.27
N ASN A 141 -6.89 1.19 19.14
CA ASN A 141 -7.59 0.88 17.91
C ASN A 141 -6.58 0.42 16.85
N ALA A 142 -6.33 -0.88 16.77
CA ALA A 142 -5.38 -1.46 15.82
C ALA A 142 -5.86 -1.34 14.37
N GLN A 143 -7.19 -1.34 14.13
CA GLN A 143 -7.75 -1.10 12.79
C GLN A 143 -7.41 0.31 12.31
N TYR A 144 -7.53 1.32 13.16
CA TYR A 144 -7.20 2.71 12.81
C TYR A 144 -5.72 2.87 12.44
N ILE A 145 -4.81 2.35 13.25
CA ILE A 145 -3.36 2.40 12.95
C ILE A 145 -3.05 1.69 11.64
N SER A 146 -3.68 0.53 11.38
CA SER A 146 -3.53 -0.20 10.11
C SER A 146 -4.00 0.62 8.90
N VAL A 147 -5.11 1.31 9.02
CA VAL A 147 -5.64 2.18 7.96
C VAL A 147 -4.67 3.32 7.65
N LEU A 148 -4.16 3.97 8.70
CA LEU A 148 -3.17 5.05 8.54
C LEU A 148 -1.90 4.53 7.85
N LEU A 149 -1.40 3.36 8.24
CA LEU A 149 -0.23 2.73 7.64
C LEU A 149 -0.46 2.45 6.15
N ARG A 150 -1.57 1.81 5.79
CA ARG A 150 -1.91 1.47 4.40
C ARG A 150 -1.96 2.69 3.50
N ILE A 151 -2.71 3.73 3.89
CA ILE A 151 -2.79 4.97 3.12
C ILE A 151 -1.39 5.56 2.95
N SER A 152 -0.63 5.64 4.04
CA SER A 152 0.69 6.28 4.04
C SER A 152 1.71 5.53 3.17
N ASP A 153 1.65 4.20 3.13
CA ASP A 153 2.47 3.39 2.25
C ASP A 153 2.12 3.64 0.77
N TYR A 154 0.82 3.71 0.42
CA TYR A 154 0.41 4.11 -0.93
C TYR A 154 0.84 5.53 -1.30
N LEU A 155 0.97 6.45 -0.35
CA LEU A 155 1.43 7.81 -0.61
C LEU A 155 2.94 7.92 -0.78
N ASP A 156 3.72 6.90 -0.38
CA ASP A 156 5.18 6.91 -0.48
C ASP A 156 5.66 6.61 -1.91
N ILE A 157 5.22 7.45 -2.85
CA ILE A 157 5.60 7.43 -4.25
C ILE A 157 6.09 8.81 -4.67
N ASP A 158 7.40 8.97 -4.80
CA ASP A 158 8.08 10.17 -5.30
C ASP A 158 9.54 9.89 -5.67
N GLU A 159 10.23 10.90 -6.19
CA GLU A 159 11.62 10.78 -6.62
C GLU A 159 12.60 10.43 -5.50
N GLN A 160 12.30 10.73 -4.24
CA GLN A 160 13.18 10.40 -3.11
C GLN A 160 13.19 8.91 -2.81
N ARG A 161 12.06 8.20 -3.01
CA ARG A 161 11.99 6.74 -2.86
C ARG A 161 12.79 6.01 -3.94
N ALA A 162 12.97 6.61 -5.11
CA ALA A 162 13.66 6.02 -6.25
C ALA A 162 14.84 6.90 -6.72
N PRO A 163 15.96 6.99 -5.97
CA PRO A 163 17.06 7.86 -6.34
C PRO A 163 17.59 7.58 -7.74
N LEU A 164 17.69 8.61 -8.57
CA LEU A 164 18.09 8.49 -9.98
C LEU A 164 19.46 7.81 -10.18
N TYR A 165 20.40 8.01 -9.27
CA TYR A 165 21.71 7.35 -9.34
C TYR A 165 21.59 5.84 -9.17
N LEU A 166 20.70 5.38 -8.26
CA LEU A 166 20.45 3.97 -8.02
C LEU A 166 19.72 3.34 -9.21
N TYR A 167 18.73 4.03 -9.79
CA TYR A 167 18.08 3.62 -11.04
C TYR A 167 19.09 3.42 -12.17
N LYS A 168 20.02 4.37 -12.37
CA LYS A 168 21.06 4.26 -13.39
C LYS A 168 22.03 3.12 -13.12
N TYR A 169 22.35 2.86 -11.87
CA TYR A 169 23.24 1.76 -11.46
C TYR A 169 22.58 0.41 -11.67
N LEU A 170 21.35 0.23 -11.22
CA LEU A 170 20.61 -1.04 -11.32
C LEU A 170 20.16 -1.32 -12.76
N ASN A 171 19.95 -0.27 -13.57
CA ASN A 171 19.49 -0.33 -14.95
C ASN A 171 18.29 -1.30 -15.15
N PRO A 172 17.17 -1.09 -14.41
CA PRO A 172 16.02 -1.98 -14.46
C PRO A 172 15.45 -2.09 -15.87
N LYS A 173 14.84 -3.23 -16.18
CA LYS A 173 14.30 -3.53 -17.51
C LYS A 173 12.79 -3.67 -17.47
N GLU A 174 12.16 -3.42 -18.59
CA GLU A 174 10.73 -3.69 -18.85
C GLU A 174 9.79 -3.25 -17.70
N PHE A 175 9.21 -4.23 -17.01
CA PHE A 175 8.26 -3.98 -15.92
C PHE A 175 8.89 -3.15 -14.79
N SER A 176 10.07 -3.50 -14.34
CA SER A 176 10.77 -2.77 -13.29
C SER A 176 11.14 -1.34 -13.72
N ASP A 177 11.46 -1.11 -14.98
CA ASP A 177 11.76 0.21 -15.51
C ASP A 177 10.54 1.15 -15.38
N LEU A 178 9.34 0.67 -15.71
CA LEU A 178 8.10 1.45 -15.55
C LEU A 178 7.76 1.72 -14.07
N GLU A 179 8.06 0.76 -13.17
CA GLU A 179 7.88 0.96 -11.73
C GLU A 179 8.78 2.09 -11.21
N TRP A 180 10.05 2.10 -11.62
CA TRP A 180 10.98 3.17 -11.23
C TRP A 180 10.59 4.52 -11.82
N LYS A 181 10.22 4.57 -13.09
CA LYS A 181 9.90 5.82 -13.81
C LYS A 181 8.69 6.55 -13.26
N GLN A 182 7.70 5.86 -12.69
CA GLN A 182 6.54 6.55 -12.11
C GLN A 182 6.93 7.42 -10.92
N HIS A 183 7.96 7.03 -10.14
CA HIS A 183 8.47 7.83 -9.02
C HIS A 183 9.08 9.16 -9.48
N PHE A 184 9.70 9.19 -10.67
CA PHE A 184 10.33 10.42 -11.21
C PHE A 184 9.32 11.43 -11.75
N VAL A 185 8.08 11.04 -11.97
CA VAL A 185 7.02 11.94 -12.42
C VAL A 185 6.46 12.75 -11.26
N ILE A 186 6.43 12.17 -10.06
CA ILE A 186 5.82 12.78 -8.88
C ILE A 186 6.87 13.61 -8.16
N GLU A 187 6.61 14.91 -8.09
CA GLU A 187 7.41 15.85 -7.33
C GLU A 187 7.13 15.68 -5.83
N ASN A 188 8.20 15.75 -5.02
CA ASN A 188 8.10 15.62 -3.57
C ASN A 188 7.62 16.93 -2.93
N TYR A 189 6.30 17.10 -2.89
CA TYR A 189 5.64 18.18 -2.18
C TYR A 189 4.74 17.61 -1.08
N ASP A 190 4.24 18.51 -0.24
CA ASP A 190 3.23 18.20 0.76
C ASP A 190 1.99 17.58 0.09
N LYS A 191 1.87 16.25 0.18
CA LYS A 191 0.81 15.49 -0.49
C LYS A 191 -0.51 15.55 0.26
N ILE A 192 -0.49 15.78 1.57
CA ILE A 192 -1.68 15.82 2.41
C ILE A 192 -1.93 17.27 2.79
N ARG A 193 -3.04 17.83 2.35
CA ARG A 193 -3.42 19.22 2.61
C ARG A 193 -4.79 19.31 3.22
N ARG A 194 -4.95 20.19 4.19
CA ARG A 194 -6.25 20.48 4.78
C ARG A 194 -6.95 21.55 3.97
N ASN A 195 -8.16 21.28 3.50
CA ASN A 195 -8.99 22.24 2.81
C ASN A 195 -9.52 23.27 3.82
N PRO A 196 -9.21 24.58 3.66
CA PRO A 196 -9.58 25.60 4.65
C PRO A 196 -11.09 25.87 4.71
N LYS A 197 -11.86 25.43 3.71
CA LYS A 197 -13.32 25.65 3.65
C LYS A 197 -14.10 24.49 4.26
N THR A 198 -13.71 23.23 3.96
CA THR A 198 -14.41 22.04 4.41
C THR A 198 -13.76 21.39 5.63
N ASN A 199 -12.53 21.79 5.97
CA ASN A 199 -11.70 21.18 6.99
C ASN A 199 -11.32 19.71 6.72
N GLU A 200 -11.62 19.21 5.53
CA GLU A 200 -11.25 17.87 5.08
C GLU A 200 -9.79 17.81 4.64
N LEU A 201 -9.19 16.65 4.76
CA LEU A 201 -7.89 16.35 4.17
C LEU A 201 -8.07 15.98 2.69
N GLU A 202 -7.17 16.49 1.86
CA GLU A 202 -7.11 16.21 0.43
C GLU A 202 -5.73 15.71 0.07
N ILE A 203 -5.67 14.68 -0.79
CA ILE A 203 -4.40 14.12 -1.28
C ILE A 203 -4.10 14.67 -2.67
N PHE A 204 -2.92 15.25 -2.81
CA PHE A 204 -2.45 15.90 -4.03
C PHE A 204 -1.27 15.14 -4.63
N PHE A 205 -1.34 14.90 -5.93
CA PHE A 205 -0.19 14.49 -6.73
C PHE A 205 0.07 15.53 -7.82
N GLN A 206 1.29 16.04 -7.86
CA GLN A 206 1.71 16.99 -8.90
C GLN A 206 3.04 16.56 -9.48
N GLY A 207 3.30 17.00 -10.71
CA GLY A 207 4.53 16.69 -11.43
C GLY A 207 4.34 16.74 -12.94
N THR A 208 5.31 16.19 -13.66
CA THR A 208 5.30 16.24 -15.13
C THR A 208 5.63 14.88 -15.73
N SER A 209 4.70 14.34 -16.52
CA SER A 209 4.88 13.09 -17.26
C SER A 209 5.27 13.38 -18.72
N GLN A 210 6.33 12.73 -19.19
CA GLN A 210 6.80 12.82 -20.58
C GLN A 210 6.61 11.52 -21.37
N ASP A 211 6.16 10.44 -20.69
CA ASP A 211 5.96 9.13 -21.27
C ASP A 211 4.49 8.70 -21.10
N PRO A 212 3.76 8.43 -22.19
CA PRO A 212 2.35 8.01 -22.13
C PRO A 212 2.12 6.73 -21.35
N SER A 213 3.06 5.78 -21.36
CA SER A 213 2.95 4.50 -20.65
C SER A 213 3.07 4.69 -19.15
N VAL A 214 4.03 5.50 -18.71
CA VAL A 214 4.20 5.89 -17.30
C VAL A 214 2.99 6.69 -16.82
N HIS A 215 2.49 7.64 -17.63
CA HIS A 215 1.31 8.41 -17.29
C HIS A 215 0.07 7.52 -17.09
N ARG A 216 -0.18 6.59 -18.01
CA ARG A 216 -1.29 5.63 -17.87
C ARG A 216 -1.16 4.76 -16.62
N LYS A 217 0.06 4.35 -16.28
CA LYS A 217 0.33 3.58 -15.07
C LYS A 217 0.00 4.38 -13.81
N LEU A 218 0.40 5.66 -13.77
CA LEU A 218 0.07 6.57 -12.67
C LEU A 218 -1.44 6.75 -12.50
N LEU A 219 -2.20 6.90 -13.58
CA LEU A 219 -3.66 7.02 -13.48
C LEU A 219 -4.29 5.77 -12.86
N LYS A 220 -3.83 4.57 -13.24
CA LYS A 220 -4.28 3.32 -12.60
C LYS A 220 -3.89 3.26 -11.12
N TYR A 221 -2.73 3.77 -10.79
CA TYR A 221 -2.28 3.85 -9.39
C TYR A 221 -3.17 4.79 -8.58
N PHE A 222 -3.55 5.93 -9.12
CA PHE A 222 -4.49 6.87 -8.48
C PHE A 222 -5.88 6.26 -8.32
N ASP A 223 -6.36 5.48 -9.30
CA ASP A 223 -7.62 4.73 -9.16
C ASP A 223 -7.54 3.72 -7.99
N ALA A 224 -6.40 3.03 -7.83
CA ALA A 224 -6.19 2.13 -6.69
C ALA A 224 -6.17 2.89 -5.36
N ILE A 225 -5.47 4.02 -5.28
CA ILE A 225 -5.47 4.89 -4.09
C ILE A 225 -6.90 5.34 -3.77
N ASN A 226 -7.68 5.79 -4.74
CA ASN A 226 -9.07 6.21 -4.51
C ASN A 226 -9.90 5.08 -3.87
N GLY A 227 -9.69 3.84 -4.30
CA GLY A 227 -10.31 2.66 -3.69
C GLY A 227 -9.90 2.46 -2.24
N GLU A 228 -8.60 2.57 -1.94
CA GLU A 228 -8.07 2.47 -0.58
C GLU A 228 -8.61 3.59 0.32
N LEU A 229 -8.62 4.84 -0.16
CA LEU A 229 -9.15 5.98 0.59
C LEU A 229 -10.63 5.80 0.93
N LYS A 230 -11.43 5.32 -0.02
CA LYS A 230 -12.85 5.05 0.21
C LYS A 230 -13.03 3.99 1.29
N ASN A 231 -12.38 2.84 1.17
CA ASN A 231 -12.48 1.77 2.14
C ASN A 231 -12.01 2.21 3.54
N ALA A 232 -10.98 3.05 3.60
CA ALA A 232 -10.44 3.60 4.83
C ALA A 232 -11.43 4.53 5.53
N VAL A 233 -12.02 5.45 4.80
CA VAL A 233 -13.05 6.37 5.34
C VAL A 233 -14.27 5.58 5.79
N ASP A 234 -14.78 4.68 4.93
CA ASP A 234 -15.93 3.82 5.26
C ASP A 234 -15.71 2.98 6.53
N LEU A 235 -14.46 2.51 6.76
CA LEU A 235 -14.12 1.78 7.99
C LEU A 235 -14.10 2.72 9.21
N CYS A 236 -13.43 3.88 9.10
CA CYS A 236 -13.28 4.83 10.21
C CYS A 236 -14.61 5.47 10.63
N GLU A 237 -15.57 5.63 9.72
CA GLU A 237 -16.92 6.13 10.05
C GLU A 237 -17.69 5.21 11.00
N ASN A 238 -17.30 3.93 11.10
CA ASN A 238 -17.92 2.98 12.00
C ASN A 238 -17.31 2.95 13.42
N PHE A 239 -16.25 3.72 13.68
CA PHE A 239 -15.66 3.78 15.01
C PHE A 239 -16.50 4.68 15.93
N VAL A 240 -16.63 4.25 17.18
CA VAL A 240 -17.47 4.96 18.16
C VAL A 240 -16.81 6.26 18.63
N ASP A 241 -15.50 6.28 18.78
CA ASP A 241 -14.75 7.43 19.27
C ASP A 241 -14.36 8.34 18.11
N GLU A 242 -14.80 9.60 18.17
CA GLU A 242 -14.52 10.62 17.16
C GLU A 242 -13.03 10.92 16.95
N LYS A 243 -12.16 10.55 17.88
CA LYS A 243 -10.69 10.71 17.72
C LYS A 243 -10.14 9.88 16.56
N TYR A 244 -10.85 8.81 16.16
CA TYR A 244 -10.48 7.94 15.06
C TYR A 244 -11.16 8.30 13.73
N LEU A 245 -11.89 9.40 13.66
CA LEU A 245 -12.42 9.88 12.39
C LEU A 245 -11.30 10.20 11.41
N LEU A 246 -11.55 9.93 10.15
CA LEU A 246 -10.65 10.22 9.04
C LEU A 246 -11.36 11.19 8.08
N PRO A 247 -11.30 12.52 8.31
CA PRO A 247 -11.97 13.51 7.48
C PRO A 247 -11.19 13.71 6.17
N LEU A 248 -11.15 12.67 5.34
CA LEU A 248 -10.34 12.57 4.14
C LEU A 248 -11.22 12.43 2.91
N LYS A 249 -10.96 13.23 1.88
CA LYS A 249 -11.59 13.04 0.57
C LYS A 249 -11.10 11.73 -0.07
N THR A 250 -12.04 10.99 -0.62
CA THR A 250 -11.78 9.65 -1.20
C THR A 250 -11.25 9.68 -2.62
N ASN A 251 -11.01 10.85 -3.19
CA ASN A 251 -10.44 11.02 -4.51
C ASN A 251 -9.19 11.89 -4.44
N VAL A 252 -8.11 11.42 -5.01
CA VAL A 252 -6.88 12.19 -5.15
C VAL A 252 -7.07 13.39 -6.08
N VAL A 253 -6.41 14.49 -5.78
CA VAL A 253 -6.32 15.66 -6.64
C VAL A 253 -5.12 15.49 -7.57
N ASN A 254 -5.39 15.06 -8.80
CA ASN A 254 -4.35 14.87 -9.81
C ASN A 254 -3.99 16.20 -10.49
N LYS A 255 -2.73 16.63 -10.34
CA LYS A 255 -2.12 17.81 -10.96
C LYS A 255 -0.92 17.43 -11.83
N ILE A 256 -0.83 16.18 -12.28
CA ILE A 256 0.22 15.74 -13.21
C ILE A 256 -0.03 16.33 -14.58
N GLN A 257 0.94 17.09 -15.05
CA GLN A 257 0.91 17.66 -16.40
C GLN A 257 1.56 16.70 -17.40
N THR A 258 1.03 16.66 -18.63
CA THR A 258 1.67 15.93 -19.73
C THR A 258 2.55 16.89 -20.55
N LYS A 259 3.73 16.42 -20.94
CA LYS A 259 4.66 17.15 -21.81
C LYS A 259 5.04 16.26 -22.99
N ASN A 260 5.03 16.83 -24.19
CA ASN A 260 5.34 16.17 -25.47
C ASN A 260 4.26 15.19 -25.97
N PHE A 261 3.13 15.03 -25.29
CA PHE A 261 1.97 14.29 -25.75
C PHE A 261 0.67 14.84 -25.15
N SER A 262 -0.45 14.56 -25.82
CA SER A 262 -1.78 14.82 -25.27
C SER A 262 -2.37 13.49 -24.81
N PHE A 263 -2.89 13.46 -23.59
CA PHE A 263 -3.57 12.29 -23.05
C PHE A 263 -5.07 12.50 -23.12
N SER A 264 -5.78 11.51 -23.65
CA SER A 264 -7.24 11.46 -23.63
C SER A 264 -7.65 10.11 -23.05
N ASP A 265 -8.38 10.12 -21.93
CA ASP A 265 -8.90 8.90 -21.29
C ASP A 265 -10.15 8.42 -22.05
N LEU A 266 -9.94 7.91 -23.24
CA LEU A 266 -10.99 7.23 -24.01
C LEU A 266 -11.16 5.82 -23.48
N ARG A 267 -12.17 5.60 -22.65
CA ARG A 267 -12.57 4.26 -22.20
C ARG A 267 -13.59 3.70 -23.17
N LEU A 268 -13.19 2.68 -23.93
CA LEU A 268 -14.14 1.85 -24.67
C LEU A 268 -14.80 0.91 -23.66
N SER A 269 -16.05 1.14 -23.33
CA SER A 269 -16.86 0.16 -22.61
C SER A 269 -17.53 -0.76 -23.61
N LEU A 270 -17.31 -2.07 -23.47
CA LEU A 270 -18.09 -3.06 -24.20
C LEU A 270 -19.47 -3.13 -23.52
N ASP A 271 -20.51 -2.83 -24.28
CA ASP A 271 -21.88 -3.12 -23.82
C ASP A 271 -22.09 -4.64 -23.91
N TYR A 272 -21.91 -5.31 -22.77
CA TYR A 272 -22.07 -6.76 -22.66
C TYR A 272 -23.47 -7.22 -23.09
N ASN A 273 -24.50 -6.44 -22.85
CA ASN A 273 -25.86 -6.77 -23.26
C ASN A 273 -26.01 -6.68 -24.78
N ALA A 274 -25.45 -5.63 -25.39
CA ALA A 274 -25.43 -5.50 -26.85
C ALA A 274 -24.64 -6.64 -27.52
N VAL A 275 -23.46 -7.00 -26.97
CA VAL A 275 -22.65 -8.10 -27.47
C VAL A 275 -23.35 -9.44 -27.27
N THR A 276 -23.96 -9.68 -26.10
CA THR A 276 -24.70 -10.92 -25.82
C THR A 276 -25.90 -11.05 -26.74
N ASN A 277 -26.65 -9.97 -26.96
CA ASN A 277 -27.77 -9.96 -27.90
C ASN A 277 -27.31 -10.18 -29.35
N LEU A 278 -26.14 -9.65 -29.74
CA LEU A 278 -25.55 -9.87 -31.06
C LEU A 278 -25.10 -11.33 -31.26
N LEU A 279 -24.52 -11.93 -30.21
CA LEU A 279 -24.06 -13.31 -30.23
C LEU A 279 -25.18 -14.37 -30.07
N MET A 280 -26.24 -14.01 -29.33
CA MET A 280 -27.39 -14.88 -29.07
C MET A 280 -28.60 -14.53 -29.96
N GLY A 281 -28.52 -13.46 -30.72
CA GLY A 281 -29.60 -13.05 -31.63
C GLY A 281 -29.75 -14.02 -32.83
N GLU A 282 -30.97 -14.16 -33.29
CA GLU A 282 -31.38 -15.04 -34.44
C GLU A 282 -30.58 -14.81 -35.71
N HIS A 283 -29.85 -13.71 -35.85
CA HIS A 283 -29.01 -13.38 -37.00
C HIS A 283 -27.74 -14.23 -37.17
N ILE A 284 -27.25 -14.91 -36.14
CA ILE A 284 -26.06 -15.78 -36.22
C ILE A 284 -26.45 -17.23 -36.47
N TYR A 285 -27.60 -17.67 -36.00
CA TYR A 285 -28.17 -18.97 -36.27
C TYR A 285 -29.29 -18.78 -37.31
N GLY A 286 -28.86 -18.46 -38.54
CA GLY A 286 -29.82 -18.35 -39.67
C GLY A 286 -30.71 -19.58 -39.76
N ASP A 287 -32.01 -19.36 -40.08
CA ASP A 287 -33.05 -20.36 -40.24
C ASP A 287 -32.52 -21.64 -40.88
N ARG A 288 -32.40 -22.70 -40.08
CA ARG A 288 -32.39 -24.06 -40.61
C ARG A 288 -33.86 -24.45 -40.87
N LYS A 289 -34.30 -24.22 -42.09
CA LYS A 289 -35.44 -24.95 -42.65
C LYS A 289 -35.06 -26.40 -42.91
#